data_008414cdfafc62172ff9956472d2e618
#
_entry.id   008414cdfafc62172ff9956472d2e618
#
_cell.length_a   1.000
_cell.length_b   1.000
_cell.length_c   1.000
_cell.angle_alpha   90.00
_cell.angle_beta   90.00
_cell.angle_gamma   90.00
#
_symmetry.space_group_name_H-M   'P 1'
#
loop_
_entity.id
_entity.type
_entity.pdbx_description
1 polymer ?
#
loop_
_entity_poly.entity_id
_entity_poly.type
_entity_poly.pdbx_seq_one_letter_code
_entity_poly.pdbx_strand_id
1 'polypeptide(L)'
;MLPALTVRARGLPRRRLLLAGAGTLLASAGLLSSLPPPQSDAHATSVADELRPATWAIQIPSAWLAAPVPRARRGDLIDLLGVRPGDRAFAVPIAYAAMLVSSDERGLVLEVDENDASAIATARGTGLLLVPLLRSTK
;
A
#
# COMPACT_ATOMS: atom_id res chain seq x y z
N MET A 1 -52.43 12.48 22.19
CA MET A 1 -52.76 11.29 23.03
C MET A 1 -52.22 10.04 22.32
N LEU A 2 -51.11 9.48 22.79
CA LEU A 2 -50.50 8.26 22.25
C LEU A 2 -50.82 7.11 23.22
N PRO A 3 -51.29 5.95 22.75
CA PRO A 3 -51.56 4.81 23.62
C PRO A 3 -50.26 4.12 24.01
N ALA A 4 -50.09 3.92 25.33
CA ALA A 4 -48.98 3.16 25.89
C ALA A 4 -49.16 1.65 25.60
N LEU A 5 -48.23 1.06 24.84
CA LEU A 5 -48.14 -0.37 24.63
C LEU A 5 -47.45 -1.03 25.84
N THR A 6 -48.24 -1.60 26.77
CA THR A 6 -47.72 -2.44 27.83
C THR A 6 -47.39 -3.83 27.29
N VAL A 7 -46.09 -4.09 27.06
CA VAL A 7 -45.61 -5.43 26.75
C VAL A 7 -45.56 -6.28 28.01
N ARG A 8 -46.52 -7.22 28.11
CA ARG A 8 -46.60 -8.21 29.20
C ARG A 8 -45.56 -9.30 28.96
N ALA A 9 -44.42 -9.21 29.62
CA ALA A 9 -43.39 -10.24 29.57
C ALA A 9 -43.93 -11.54 30.20
N ARG A 10 -44.25 -12.53 29.35
CA ARG A 10 -44.55 -13.90 29.82
C ARG A 10 -43.19 -14.53 30.21
N GLY A 11 -43.10 -14.87 31.53
CA GLY A 11 -41.90 -15.51 32.08
C GLY A 11 -41.62 -16.85 31.39
N LEU A 12 -40.52 -16.91 30.68
CA LEU A 12 -39.97 -18.15 30.17
C LEU A 12 -39.36 -18.95 31.32
N PRO A 13 -39.61 -20.27 31.41
CA PRO A 13 -39.12 -21.09 32.51
C PRO A 13 -37.57 -21.09 32.47
N ARG A 14 -36.97 -20.76 33.61
CA ARG A 14 -35.51 -20.66 33.83
C ARG A 14 -34.68 -21.81 33.28
N ARG A 15 -35.25 -23.02 33.18
CA ARG A 15 -34.57 -24.20 32.59
C ARG A 15 -34.26 -24.08 31.09
N ARG A 16 -35.09 -23.34 30.31
CA ARG A 16 -34.84 -23.13 28.87
C ARG A 16 -33.73 -22.10 28.60
N LEU A 17 -33.56 -21.14 29.51
CA LEU A 17 -32.48 -20.16 29.44
C LEU A 17 -31.09 -20.79 29.68
N LEU A 18 -31.00 -21.79 30.58
CA LEU A 18 -29.72 -22.50 30.83
C LEU A 18 -29.30 -23.39 29.65
N LEU A 19 -30.27 -23.98 28.96
CA LEU A 19 -29.96 -24.80 27.76
C LEU A 19 -29.55 -23.93 26.55
N ALA A 20 -30.11 -22.72 26.42
CA ALA A 20 -29.71 -21.80 25.37
C ALA A 20 -28.31 -21.22 25.61
N GLY A 21 -27.93 -20.99 26.87
CA GLY A 21 -26.59 -20.53 27.24
C GLY A 21 -25.49 -21.56 26.99
N ALA A 22 -25.77 -22.84 27.24
CA ALA A 22 -24.79 -23.91 26.99
C ALA A 22 -24.55 -24.15 25.49
N GLY A 23 -25.58 -24.01 24.65
CA GLY A 23 -25.47 -24.16 23.20
C GLY A 23 -24.64 -23.06 22.54
N THR A 24 -24.76 -21.83 23.01
CA THR A 24 -23.98 -20.69 22.47
C THR A 24 -22.49 -20.77 22.85
N LEU A 25 -22.14 -21.29 24.03
CA LEU A 25 -20.76 -21.49 24.44
C LEU A 25 -20.05 -22.58 23.61
N LEU A 26 -20.77 -23.67 23.30
CA LEU A 26 -20.21 -24.74 22.46
C LEU A 26 -20.03 -24.31 21.00
N ALA A 27 -20.92 -23.49 20.45
CA ALA A 27 -20.81 -22.95 19.09
C ALA A 27 -19.65 -21.95 18.96
N SER A 28 -19.37 -21.14 19.98
CA SER A 28 -18.25 -20.20 19.96
C SER A 28 -16.89 -20.90 20.08
N ALA A 29 -16.81 -22.00 20.82
CA ALA A 29 -15.58 -22.81 20.88
C ALA A 29 -15.25 -23.52 19.54
N GLY A 30 -16.27 -23.95 18.81
CA GLY A 30 -16.10 -24.59 17.49
C GLY A 30 -15.65 -23.60 16.40
N LEU A 31 -16.08 -22.34 16.45
CA LEU A 31 -15.68 -21.32 15.49
C LEU A 31 -14.22 -20.88 15.65
N LEU A 32 -13.67 -20.90 16.88
CA LEU A 32 -12.27 -20.56 17.14
C LEU A 32 -11.31 -21.68 16.64
N SER A 33 -11.78 -22.93 16.56
CA SER A 33 -10.98 -24.07 16.08
C SER A 33 -10.92 -24.15 14.55
N SER A 34 -11.77 -23.42 13.83
CA SER A 34 -11.80 -23.39 12.36
C SER A 34 -11.05 -22.20 11.75
N LEU A 35 -10.42 -21.36 12.58
CA LEU A 35 -9.48 -20.35 12.06
C LEU A 35 -8.28 -21.12 11.46
N PRO A 36 -7.94 -20.92 10.18
CA PRO A 36 -6.72 -21.47 9.65
C PRO A 36 -5.56 -21.00 10.56
N PRO A 37 -4.57 -21.88 10.85
CA PRO A 37 -3.40 -21.44 11.59
C PRO A 37 -2.88 -20.17 10.92
N PRO A 38 -2.39 -19.17 11.69
CA PRO A 38 -1.77 -18.01 11.09
C PRO A 38 -0.76 -18.57 10.10
N GLN A 39 -0.98 -18.30 8.81
CA GLN A 39 0.01 -18.62 7.80
C GLN A 39 1.24 -17.87 8.30
N SER A 40 2.23 -18.61 8.77
CA SER A 40 3.56 -18.09 8.97
C SER A 40 3.92 -17.51 7.62
N ASP A 41 3.86 -16.18 7.49
CA ASP A 41 4.35 -15.50 6.31
C ASP A 41 5.77 -16.03 6.14
N ALA A 42 5.90 -16.99 5.20
CA ALA A 42 7.20 -17.47 4.77
C ALA A 42 7.97 -16.19 4.47
N HIS A 43 8.94 -15.86 5.30
CA HIS A 43 9.69 -14.62 5.41
C HIS A 43 9.62 -13.85 4.10
N ALA A 44 8.59 -12.97 3.99
CA ALA A 44 8.55 -12.03 2.89
C ALA A 44 9.84 -11.23 3.04
N THR A 45 10.81 -11.53 2.17
CA THR A 45 12.10 -10.85 2.14
C THR A 45 11.77 -9.37 2.13
N SER A 46 12.22 -8.65 3.15
CA SER A 46 11.96 -7.20 3.23
C SER A 46 12.60 -6.53 2.00
N VAL A 47 11.92 -5.55 1.42
CA VAL A 47 12.52 -4.75 0.34
C VAL A 47 13.89 -4.22 0.78
N ALA A 48 14.06 -3.90 2.07
CA ALA A 48 15.33 -3.45 2.63
C ALA A 48 16.46 -4.49 2.50
N ASP A 49 16.15 -5.80 2.56
CA ASP A 49 17.16 -6.86 2.44
C ASP A 49 17.65 -7.04 1.00
N GLU A 50 16.94 -6.47 0.04
CA GLU A 50 17.23 -6.58 -1.38
C GLU A 50 17.95 -5.36 -1.96
N LEU A 51 18.04 -4.26 -1.17
CA LEU A 51 18.69 -3.03 -1.58
C LEU A 51 20.22 -3.15 -1.48
N ARG A 52 20.92 -2.44 -2.35
CA ARG A 52 22.36 -2.27 -2.23
C ARG A 52 22.72 -1.45 -0.97
N PRO A 53 23.89 -1.64 -0.40
CA PRO A 53 24.36 -0.81 0.71
C PRO A 53 24.31 0.69 0.37
N ALA A 54 23.90 1.51 1.32
CA ALA A 54 23.79 2.97 1.20
C ALA A 54 22.81 3.45 0.11
N THR A 55 21.77 2.64 -0.20
CA THR A 55 20.68 3.06 -1.08
C THR A 55 19.34 3.05 -0.33
N TRP A 56 18.33 3.67 -0.93
CA TRP A 56 17.01 3.87 -0.36
C TRP A 56 15.94 3.37 -1.32
N ALA A 57 14.93 2.67 -0.80
CA ALA A 57 13.72 2.41 -1.56
C ALA A 57 12.78 3.59 -1.43
N ILE A 58 12.46 4.25 -2.54
CA ILE A 58 11.48 5.33 -2.57
C ILE A 58 10.26 4.89 -3.36
N GLN A 59 9.07 5.01 -2.74
CA GLN A 59 7.82 4.79 -3.43
C GLN A 59 7.35 6.08 -4.09
N ILE A 60 7.11 6.02 -5.40
CA ILE A 60 6.55 7.10 -6.21
C ILE A 60 5.12 6.72 -6.58
N PRO A 61 4.09 7.26 -5.91
CA PRO A 61 2.71 6.99 -6.23
C PRO A 61 2.36 7.43 -7.66
N SER A 62 1.44 6.70 -8.32
CA SER A 62 0.96 7.05 -9.66
C SER A 62 0.40 8.48 -9.75
N ALA A 63 -0.18 9.00 -8.67
CA ALA A 63 -0.66 10.37 -8.57
C ALA A 63 0.45 11.45 -8.66
N TRP A 64 1.71 11.08 -8.53
CA TRP A 64 2.85 11.99 -8.69
C TRP A 64 3.40 11.99 -10.11
N LEU A 65 2.92 11.10 -10.96
CA LEU A 65 3.41 10.93 -12.31
C LEU A 65 2.62 11.82 -13.29
N ALA A 66 3.32 12.48 -14.21
CA ALA A 66 2.73 13.21 -15.32
C ALA A 66 2.47 12.33 -16.55
N ALA A 67 3.03 11.12 -16.56
CA ALA A 67 2.89 10.14 -17.64
C ALA A 67 2.68 8.73 -17.06
N PRO A 68 2.04 7.83 -17.82
CA PRO A 68 1.91 6.43 -17.42
C PRO A 68 3.27 5.80 -17.15
N VAL A 69 3.30 4.85 -16.21
CA VAL A 69 4.49 4.05 -15.95
C VAL A 69 4.83 3.25 -17.21
N PRO A 70 6.09 3.34 -17.71
CA PRO A 70 6.51 2.51 -18.82
C PRO A 70 6.46 1.03 -18.43
N ARG A 71 6.27 0.14 -19.39
CA ARG A 71 6.37 -1.30 -19.15
C ARG A 71 7.83 -1.64 -18.89
N ALA A 72 8.19 -1.67 -17.63
CA ALA A 72 9.54 -1.94 -17.17
C ALA A 72 9.54 -3.20 -16.28
N ARG A 73 10.69 -3.84 -16.16
CA ARG A 73 10.93 -5.02 -15.33
C ARG A 73 11.79 -4.64 -14.14
N ARG A 74 11.68 -5.40 -13.08
CA ARG A 74 12.61 -5.28 -11.97
C ARG A 74 14.05 -5.33 -12.47
N GLY A 75 14.89 -4.40 -11.98
CA GLY A 75 16.28 -4.24 -12.38
C GLY A 75 16.49 -3.29 -13.57
N ASP A 76 15.43 -2.88 -14.26
CA ASP A 76 15.55 -1.85 -15.31
C ASP A 76 15.94 -0.50 -14.69
N LEU A 77 16.63 0.32 -15.46
CA LEU A 77 17.05 1.65 -15.04
C LEU A 77 16.05 2.70 -15.52
N ILE A 78 15.65 3.55 -14.59
CA ILE A 78 14.66 4.63 -14.78
C ILE A 78 15.34 5.97 -14.55
N ASP A 79 15.21 6.88 -15.51
CA ASP A 79 15.53 8.29 -15.32
C ASP A 79 14.25 9.03 -14.93
N LEU A 80 14.32 9.97 -13.99
CA LEU A 80 13.21 10.80 -13.57
C LEU A 80 13.41 12.24 -14.02
N LEU A 81 12.43 12.77 -14.75
CA LEU A 81 12.32 14.19 -15.03
C LEU A 81 11.21 14.79 -14.15
N GLY A 82 11.50 15.94 -13.54
CA GLY A 82 10.48 16.78 -12.92
C GLY A 82 9.91 17.74 -13.96
N VAL A 83 8.59 17.76 -14.12
CA VAL A 83 7.92 18.64 -15.08
C VAL A 83 6.93 19.55 -14.36
N ARG A 84 6.86 20.80 -14.81
CA ARG A 84 5.81 21.73 -14.39
C ARG A 84 4.89 21.98 -15.57
N PRO A 85 3.62 21.53 -15.50
CA PRO A 85 2.62 21.87 -16.52
C PRO A 85 2.23 23.35 -16.41
N GLY A 86 1.78 23.94 -17.50
CA GLY A 86 1.27 25.32 -17.57
C GLY A 86 1.83 26.10 -18.75
N ASP A 87 1.56 27.42 -18.79
CA ASP A 87 1.95 28.30 -19.91
C ASP A 87 3.46 28.39 -20.12
N ARG A 88 4.23 28.16 -19.09
CA ARG A 88 5.69 28.06 -19.12
C ARG A 88 6.12 26.67 -18.66
N ALA A 89 5.77 25.66 -19.44
CA ALA A 89 6.18 24.31 -19.19
C ALA A 89 7.72 24.20 -19.20
N PHE A 90 8.28 23.52 -18.22
CA PHE A 90 9.69 23.17 -18.20
C PHE A 90 9.90 21.79 -17.64
N ALA A 91 11.02 21.18 -17.99
CA ALA A 91 11.45 19.90 -17.48
C ALA A 91 12.89 19.99 -16.95
N VAL A 92 13.14 19.38 -15.81
CA VAL A 92 14.47 19.28 -15.20
C VAL A 92 14.77 17.84 -14.85
N PRO A 93 16.00 17.36 -14.99
CA PRO A 93 16.39 16.06 -14.50
C PRO A 93 16.36 16.05 -12.98
N ILE A 94 15.83 14.97 -12.39
CA ILE A 94 15.73 14.79 -10.95
C ILE A 94 16.61 13.63 -10.48
N ALA A 95 16.54 12.48 -11.16
CA ALA A 95 17.36 11.32 -10.85
C ALA A 95 17.75 10.60 -12.14
N TYR A 96 18.91 9.95 -12.13
CA TYR A 96 19.43 9.18 -13.24
C TYR A 96 19.74 7.75 -12.84
N ALA A 97 19.39 6.82 -13.72
CA ALA A 97 19.70 5.40 -13.54
C ALA A 97 19.23 4.81 -12.20
N ALA A 98 18.11 5.31 -11.68
CA ALA A 98 17.44 4.71 -10.53
C ALA A 98 16.99 3.28 -10.89
N MET A 99 17.26 2.29 -10.04
CA MET A 99 16.93 0.91 -10.33
C MET A 99 15.48 0.61 -9.94
N LEU A 100 14.72 0.04 -10.86
CA LEU A 100 13.34 -0.36 -10.59
C LEU A 100 13.30 -1.61 -9.69
N VAL A 101 12.75 -1.48 -8.50
CA VAL A 101 12.51 -2.58 -7.56
C VAL A 101 11.17 -3.25 -7.85
N SER A 102 10.11 -2.45 -8.02
CA SER A 102 8.79 -2.95 -8.40
C SER A 102 7.96 -1.85 -9.06
N SER A 103 6.95 -2.27 -9.84
CA SER A 103 5.94 -1.37 -10.41
C SER A 103 4.59 -2.05 -10.41
N ASP A 104 3.55 -1.30 -10.04
CA ASP A 104 2.17 -1.73 -10.06
C ASP A 104 1.23 -0.56 -10.42
N GLU A 105 -0.08 -0.76 -10.32
CA GLU A 105 -1.08 0.28 -10.55
C GLU A 105 -0.99 1.45 -9.57
N ARG A 106 -0.36 1.26 -8.42
CA ARG A 106 -0.18 2.28 -7.38
C ARG A 106 1.02 3.17 -7.65
N GLY A 107 1.99 2.71 -8.44
CA GLY A 107 3.17 3.48 -8.80
C GLY A 107 4.44 2.65 -8.99
N LEU A 108 5.57 3.27 -8.67
CA LEU A 108 6.91 2.71 -8.79
C LEU A 108 7.58 2.65 -7.43
N VAL A 109 8.38 1.60 -7.20
CA VAL A 109 9.38 1.58 -6.13
C VAL A 109 10.75 1.57 -6.78
N LEU A 110 11.53 2.60 -6.50
CA LEU A 110 12.87 2.78 -7.06
C LEU A 110 13.91 2.68 -5.97
N GLU A 111 15.03 2.06 -6.30
CA GLU A 111 16.26 2.12 -5.50
C GLU A 111 17.09 3.30 -5.98
N VAL A 112 17.39 4.22 -5.08
CA VAL A 112 18.09 5.48 -5.34
C VAL A 112 19.15 5.72 -4.28
N ASP A 113 20.12 6.59 -4.56
CA ASP A 113 21.03 7.10 -3.56
C ASP A 113 20.41 8.24 -2.74
N GLU A 114 21.13 8.77 -1.77
CA GLU A 114 20.65 9.83 -0.86
C GLU A 114 20.41 11.15 -1.62
N ASN A 115 21.25 11.48 -2.60
CA ASN A 115 21.12 12.72 -3.37
C ASN A 115 19.85 12.68 -4.22
N ASP A 116 19.63 11.57 -4.93
CA ASP A 116 18.44 11.36 -5.75
C ASP A 116 17.16 11.32 -4.89
N ALA A 117 17.19 10.66 -3.72
CA ALA A 117 16.07 10.66 -2.77
C ALA A 117 15.71 12.08 -2.33
N SER A 118 16.72 12.89 -2.00
CA SER A 118 16.56 14.29 -1.61
C SER A 118 16.03 15.15 -2.76
N ALA A 119 16.54 14.94 -3.99
CA ALA A 119 16.08 15.63 -5.18
C ALA A 119 14.61 15.33 -5.51
N ILE A 120 14.20 14.06 -5.40
CA ILE A 120 12.80 13.63 -5.60
C ILE A 120 11.89 14.29 -4.55
N ALA A 121 12.28 14.28 -3.28
CA ALA A 121 11.52 14.93 -2.22
C ALA A 121 11.36 16.44 -2.46
N THR A 122 12.43 17.11 -2.86
CA THR A 122 12.44 18.54 -3.20
C THR A 122 11.55 18.84 -4.40
N ALA A 123 11.64 18.05 -5.47
CA ALA A 123 10.80 18.19 -6.65
C ALA A 123 9.31 18.12 -6.30
N ARG A 124 8.94 17.18 -5.41
CA ARG A 124 7.55 17.06 -4.92
C ARG A 124 7.15 18.24 -4.04
N GLY A 125 8.01 18.68 -3.15
CA GLY A 125 7.77 19.86 -2.30
C GLY A 125 7.54 21.14 -3.11
N THR A 126 8.13 21.25 -4.30
CA THR A 126 7.95 22.37 -5.23
C THR A 126 6.79 22.17 -6.23
N GLY A 127 6.04 21.08 -6.12
CA GLY A 127 4.86 20.81 -6.94
C GLY A 127 5.15 20.27 -8.33
N LEU A 128 6.36 19.76 -8.60
CA LEU A 128 6.67 19.12 -9.87
C LEU A 128 5.97 17.76 -9.95
N LEU A 129 5.49 17.42 -11.15
CA LEU A 129 5.10 16.06 -11.50
C LEU A 129 6.32 15.32 -12.05
N LEU A 130 6.34 14.01 -11.87
CA LEU A 130 7.47 13.19 -12.31
C LEU A 130 7.13 12.44 -13.61
N VAL A 131 8.08 12.40 -14.52
CA VAL A 131 8.00 11.61 -15.76
C VAL A 131 9.07 10.53 -15.70
N PRO A 132 8.69 9.24 -15.56
CA PRO A 132 9.65 8.15 -15.61
C PRO A 132 10.02 7.83 -17.06
N LEU A 133 11.30 7.75 -17.34
CA LEU A 133 11.87 7.36 -18.63
C LEU A 133 12.66 6.06 -18.48
N LEU A 134 12.31 5.04 -19.24
CA LEU A 134 13.06 3.80 -19.27
C LEU A 134 14.37 4.00 -20.03
N ARG A 135 15.51 3.75 -19.37
CA ARG A 135 16.84 3.84 -19.99
C ARG A 135 17.15 2.56 -20.75
N SER A 136 17.62 2.69 -21.99
CA SER A 136 18.17 1.56 -22.74
C SER A 136 19.52 1.17 -22.15
N THR A 137 19.73 -0.12 -21.96
CA THR A 137 20.99 -0.72 -21.49
C THR A 137 21.79 -1.39 -22.61
N LYS A 138 21.42 -1.13 -23.88
CA LYS A 138 22.11 -1.64 -25.06
C LYS A 138 23.28 -0.73 -25.45
#